data_3684c4f7d7a5eb00c5e45ee6567928e1
#
_entry.id   3684c4f7d7a5eb00c5e45ee6567928e1
#
_cell.length_a   1.000
_cell.length_b   1.000
_cell.length_c   1.000
_cell.angle_alpha   90.00
_cell.angle_beta   90.00
_cell.angle_gamma   90.00
#
_symmetry.space_group_name_H-M   'P 1'
#
loop_
_entity.id
_entity.type
_entity.pdbx_description
1 polymer ?
#
loop_
_entity_poly.entity_id
_entity_poly.type
_entity_poly.pdbx_seq_one_letter_code
_entity_poly.pdbx_strand_id
1 'polypeptide(L)'
;MGANSRQLLEHKPYSAAPLPSPAQDFPLGFFSLACEGSLPRPGTNGGAAENPILIMGGKSSVCALISRLLESAGQAKVVTASDAQSAMAMFRQQPCAVLLMNLSADAPGAQSFRLNGVGLMSDAKTVDYAVQVIAVVDRSELPLGLEMMRAGAFDCLTTDQAPQEVVSSIMGALQRRRQMLNERVYYDLIERAVYQRTRDLNTTVCELEEAYRQTLWALGSALESRDVETNAHSFRVMKYSQALAVAMGIDGKALKDIEYGVFLHDIGKIGVADAILFKPGKLNEEEWAVMREHPARGRYLLSGIKFLEGGLDIVYSHHERWDGKGYPQGLSGEGIPLGARIFAVGDTLDAMTSDRPYRKALPYEDARSEILMNSGIQFDTAVVKVFRDFLDADWNRLREEAEELARSIVHRKQDSLRA
;
A
#
# COMPACT_ATOMS: atom_id res chain seq x y z
N MET A 1 37.22 14.33 -45.21
CA MET A 1 37.87 13.12 -44.74
C MET A 1 37.82 13.20 -43.22
N GLY A 2 37.02 12.57 -42.58
CA GLY A 2 36.57 11.35 -42.11
C GLY A 2 35.96 11.57 -40.75
N ALA A 3 34.67 11.49 -40.71
CA ALA A 3 33.86 11.52 -39.49
C ALA A 3 34.03 10.22 -38.70
N ASN A 4 34.01 10.28 -37.38
CA ASN A 4 33.74 9.13 -36.56
C ASN A 4 32.78 9.54 -35.41
N SER A 5 31.54 9.17 -35.62
CA SER A 5 30.42 9.30 -34.65
C SER A 5 30.60 8.28 -33.55
N ARG A 6 30.74 8.73 -32.31
CA ARG A 6 30.49 7.92 -31.10
C ARG A 6 29.11 8.27 -30.58
N GLN A 7 28.15 7.39 -30.80
CA GLN A 7 26.87 7.39 -30.10
C GLN A 7 27.11 7.01 -28.64
N LEU A 8 26.91 7.96 -27.77
CA LEU A 8 26.75 7.75 -26.31
C LEU A 8 25.30 7.28 -26.06
N LEU A 9 25.17 6.09 -25.55
CA LEU A 9 23.94 5.55 -25.01
C LEU A 9 23.58 6.31 -23.73
N GLU A 10 22.64 7.22 -23.82
CA GLU A 10 22.02 7.84 -22.66
C GLU A 10 21.13 6.83 -21.95
N HIS A 11 21.56 6.41 -20.76
CA HIS A 11 20.70 5.71 -19.81
C HIS A 11 19.64 6.69 -19.28
N LYS A 12 18.39 6.52 -19.70
CA LYS A 12 17.24 7.15 -19.04
C LYS A 12 17.09 6.56 -17.64
N PRO A 13 16.97 7.39 -16.59
CA PRO A 13 16.65 6.90 -15.27
C PRO A 13 15.21 6.34 -15.26
N TYR A 14 15.06 5.17 -14.66
CA TYR A 14 13.77 4.56 -14.37
C TYR A 14 12.92 5.52 -13.51
N SER A 15 11.88 6.07 -14.11
CA SER A 15 10.85 6.80 -13.37
C SER A 15 10.03 5.78 -12.58
N ALA A 16 10.26 5.70 -11.28
CA ALA A 16 9.39 4.98 -10.38
C ALA A 16 8.02 5.68 -10.37
N ALA A 17 6.99 4.98 -10.81
CA ALA A 17 5.61 5.44 -10.66
C ALA A 17 5.30 5.64 -9.17
N PRO A 18 4.57 6.71 -8.79
CA PRO A 18 4.18 6.92 -7.40
C PRO A 18 3.28 5.78 -6.93
N LEU A 19 3.56 5.27 -5.73
CA LEU A 19 2.71 4.30 -5.05
C LEU A 19 1.30 4.92 -4.88
N PRO A 20 0.22 4.17 -5.13
CA PRO A 20 -1.13 4.69 -4.93
C PRO A 20 -1.38 5.01 -3.45
N SER A 21 -2.07 6.12 -3.23
CA SER A 21 -2.55 6.60 -1.94
C SER A 21 -3.32 5.51 -1.17
N PRO A 22 -3.18 5.39 0.17
CA PRO A 22 -3.82 4.34 0.98
C PRO A 22 -5.33 4.50 1.19
N ALA A 23 -6.02 5.35 0.42
CA ALA A 23 -7.45 5.61 0.54
C ALA A 23 -8.21 5.42 -0.78
N GLN A 24 -7.91 4.36 -1.53
CA GLN A 24 -8.84 3.91 -2.57
C GLN A 24 -9.11 2.43 -2.34
N ASP A 25 -10.38 2.13 -2.07
CA ASP A 25 -10.95 0.81 -2.00
C ASP A 25 -10.50 -0.03 -3.20
N PHE A 26 -9.53 -0.92 -2.97
CA PHE A 26 -9.33 -2.03 -3.86
C PHE A 26 -10.59 -2.87 -3.79
N PRO A 27 -11.27 -3.09 -4.91
CA PRO A 27 -12.41 -3.98 -4.92
C PRO A 27 -11.92 -5.36 -4.49
N LEU A 28 -12.37 -5.83 -3.34
CA LEU A 28 -12.19 -7.17 -2.76
C LEU A 28 -12.72 -8.33 -3.67
N GLY A 29 -12.97 -8.03 -4.94
CA GLY A 29 -13.58 -8.94 -5.90
C GLY A 29 -12.64 -9.81 -6.73
N PHE A 30 -11.32 -9.59 -6.72
CA PHE A 30 -10.41 -10.33 -7.63
C PHE A 30 -9.62 -11.46 -6.97
N PHE A 31 -9.61 -11.59 -5.66
CA PHE A 31 -8.91 -12.68 -4.95
C PHE A 31 -9.83 -13.77 -4.38
N SER A 32 -11.15 -13.66 -4.55
CA SER A 32 -12.11 -14.62 -3.99
C SER A 32 -12.47 -15.79 -4.92
N LEU A 33 -11.93 -15.90 -6.12
CA LEU A 33 -12.36 -16.90 -7.10
C LEU A 33 -11.35 -18.01 -7.39
N ALA A 34 -10.25 -18.10 -6.66
CA ALA A 34 -9.23 -19.15 -6.88
C ALA A 34 -8.97 -20.07 -5.67
N CYS A 35 -9.70 -19.99 -4.57
CA CYS A 35 -9.42 -20.78 -3.35
C CYS A 35 -10.61 -21.58 -2.82
N GLU A 36 -11.69 -21.80 -3.57
CA GLU A 36 -12.74 -22.76 -3.19
C GLU A 36 -12.52 -24.20 -3.74
N GLY A 37 -11.33 -24.49 -4.26
CA GLY A 37 -10.86 -25.86 -4.37
C GLY A 37 -10.24 -26.26 -3.03
N SER A 38 -10.91 -27.15 -2.29
CA SER A 38 -10.43 -27.73 -1.03
C SER A 38 -9.00 -28.25 -1.19
N LEU A 39 -8.03 -27.42 -0.78
CA LEU A 39 -6.64 -27.85 -0.58
C LEU A 39 -6.67 -28.97 0.48
N PRO A 40 -6.04 -30.12 0.27
CA PRO A 40 -5.89 -31.10 1.33
C PRO A 40 -5.10 -30.41 2.47
N ARG A 41 -5.71 -30.34 3.65
CA ARG A 41 -5.05 -29.87 4.88
C ARG A 41 -3.73 -30.62 5.03
N PRO A 42 -2.62 -29.95 5.39
CA PRO A 42 -1.41 -30.69 5.74
C PRO A 42 -1.75 -31.61 6.92
N GLY A 43 -1.80 -32.90 6.65
CA GLY A 43 -2.04 -33.91 7.65
C GLY A 43 -0.96 -33.82 8.71
N THR A 44 -1.39 -33.69 9.96
CA THR A 44 -0.60 -33.95 11.17
C THR A 44 0.22 -35.22 10.98
N ASN A 45 1.46 -35.21 11.45
CA ASN A 45 2.43 -36.31 11.51
C ASN A 45 1.78 -37.70 11.77
N GLY A 46 1.23 -38.29 10.75
CA GLY A 46 0.95 -39.70 10.62
C GLY A 46 1.78 -40.17 9.45
N GLY A 47 2.54 -41.25 9.60
CA GLY A 47 3.50 -41.79 8.66
C GLY A 47 3.01 -41.68 7.23
N ALA A 48 3.84 -41.12 6.35
CA ALA A 48 3.52 -40.83 4.97
C ALA A 48 2.85 -42.03 4.30
N ALA A 49 1.53 -42.01 4.18
CA ALA A 49 0.85 -42.79 3.18
C ALA A 49 1.33 -42.24 1.84
N GLU A 50 2.44 -42.78 1.35
CA GLU A 50 3.05 -42.37 0.11
C GLU A 50 1.96 -42.48 -0.97
N ASN A 51 1.71 -41.37 -1.65
CA ASN A 51 0.78 -41.35 -2.76
C ASN A 51 1.18 -42.46 -3.74
N PRO A 52 0.24 -43.30 -4.21
CA PRO A 52 0.59 -44.44 -5.03
C PRO A 52 1.33 -44.04 -6.31
N ILE A 53 2.08 -44.98 -6.86
CA ILE A 53 2.62 -44.88 -8.20
C ILE A 53 1.61 -45.46 -9.14
N LEU A 54 1.14 -44.70 -10.12
CA LEU A 54 0.19 -45.19 -11.13
C LEU A 54 0.95 -45.60 -12.39
N ILE A 55 0.78 -46.84 -12.80
CA ILE A 55 1.32 -47.38 -14.04
C ILE A 55 0.21 -47.48 -15.07
N MET A 56 0.35 -46.75 -16.17
CA MET A 56 -0.56 -46.82 -17.32
C MET A 56 0.02 -47.76 -18.39
N GLY A 57 -0.81 -48.65 -18.94
CA GLY A 57 -0.41 -49.56 -19.99
C GLY A 57 -0.63 -51.04 -19.68
N GLY A 58 -1.50 -51.32 -18.73
CA GLY A 58 -2.05 -52.66 -18.51
C GLY A 58 -1.09 -53.71 -17.95
N LYS A 59 -1.40 -54.98 -18.15
CA LYS A 59 -0.64 -56.12 -17.64
C LYS A 59 0.51 -56.51 -18.61
N SER A 60 1.35 -55.57 -18.98
CA SER A 60 2.60 -55.88 -19.74
C SER A 60 3.62 -56.53 -18.79
N SER A 61 4.54 -57.31 -19.36
CA SER A 61 5.67 -57.88 -18.60
C SER A 61 6.54 -56.81 -17.94
N VAL A 62 6.66 -55.65 -18.56
CA VAL A 62 7.38 -54.48 -18.07
C VAL A 62 6.69 -53.90 -16.84
N CYS A 63 5.39 -53.71 -16.87
CA CYS A 63 4.62 -53.20 -15.73
C CYS A 63 4.69 -54.15 -14.53
N ALA A 64 4.59 -55.48 -14.77
CA ALA A 64 4.72 -56.48 -13.73
C ALA A 64 6.13 -56.52 -13.12
N LEU A 65 7.15 -56.31 -13.93
CA LEU A 65 8.53 -56.20 -13.45
C LEU A 65 8.74 -54.97 -12.58
N ILE A 66 8.29 -53.80 -13.05
CA ILE A 66 8.40 -52.52 -12.30
C ILE A 66 7.63 -52.65 -10.96
N SER A 67 6.41 -53.19 -10.97
CA SER A 67 5.64 -53.37 -9.73
C SER A 67 6.41 -54.26 -8.71
N ARG A 68 6.98 -55.40 -9.14
CA ARG A 68 7.78 -56.27 -8.27
C ARG A 68 9.04 -55.60 -7.73
N LEU A 69 9.74 -54.80 -8.57
CA LEU A 69 10.92 -54.06 -8.18
C LEU A 69 10.61 -53.03 -7.09
N LEU A 70 9.50 -52.31 -7.24
CA LEU A 70 9.07 -51.29 -6.27
C LEU A 70 8.61 -51.92 -4.95
N GLU A 71 7.84 -53.04 -5.04
CA GLU A 71 7.45 -53.81 -3.85
C GLU A 71 8.64 -54.37 -3.10
N SER A 72 9.64 -54.91 -3.82
CA SER A 72 10.88 -55.44 -3.20
C SER A 72 11.76 -54.33 -2.58
N ALA A 73 11.64 -53.11 -3.10
CA ALA A 73 12.33 -51.95 -2.53
C ALA A 73 11.57 -51.33 -1.33
N GLY A 74 10.47 -51.92 -0.89
CA GLY A 74 9.66 -51.41 0.22
C GLY A 74 8.98 -50.11 -0.05
N GLN A 75 8.82 -49.76 -1.31
CA GLN A 75 8.27 -48.51 -1.77
C GLN A 75 6.79 -48.61 -2.17
N ALA A 76 6.08 -47.55 -1.94
CA ALA A 76 4.75 -47.12 -2.38
C ALA A 76 3.78 -48.18 -2.96
N LYS A 77 2.52 -48.03 -2.63
CA LYS A 77 1.41 -48.76 -3.26
C LYS A 77 1.40 -48.49 -4.76
N VAL A 78 1.63 -49.53 -5.56
CA VAL A 78 1.55 -49.46 -7.02
C VAL A 78 0.12 -49.75 -7.46
N VAL A 79 -0.40 -48.95 -8.34
CA VAL A 79 -1.74 -49.12 -8.95
C VAL A 79 -1.57 -49.16 -10.46
N THR A 80 -2.30 -50.01 -11.15
CA THR A 80 -2.20 -50.18 -12.59
C THR A 80 -3.52 -49.85 -13.27
N ALA A 81 -3.46 -49.17 -14.41
CA ALA A 81 -4.61 -48.90 -15.28
C ALA A 81 -4.38 -49.47 -16.68
N SER A 82 -5.43 -50.01 -17.31
CA SER A 82 -5.37 -50.64 -18.62
C SER A 82 -5.40 -49.64 -19.79
N ASP A 83 -5.98 -48.50 -19.58
CA ASP A 83 -6.20 -47.48 -20.61
C ASP A 83 -6.12 -46.07 -20.02
N ALA A 84 -6.04 -45.05 -20.91
CA ALA A 84 -5.89 -43.64 -20.52
C ALA A 84 -7.09 -43.11 -19.72
N GLN A 85 -8.29 -43.50 -20.07
CA GLN A 85 -9.51 -43.03 -19.43
C GLN A 85 -9.62 -43.54 -18.00
N SER A 86 -9.38 -44.84 -17.80
CA SER A 86 -9.37 -45.45 -16.45
C SER A 86 -8.23 -44.87 -15.60
N ALA A 87 -7.04 -44.64 -16.18
CA ALA A 87 -5.93 -44.05 -15.49
C ALA A 87 -6.24 -42.62 -14.99
N MET A 88 -6.80 -41.80 -15.85
CA MET A 88 -7.16 -40.42 -15.47
C MET A 88 -8.33 -40.37 -14.50
N ALA A 89 -9.30 -41.31 -14.60
CA ALA A 89 -10.37 -41.43 -13.62
C ALA A 89 -9.82 -41.80 -12.23
N MET A 90 -8.89 -42.76 -12.16
CA MET A 90 -8.22 -43.17 -10.91
C MET A 90 -7.39 -42.02 -10.35
N PHE A 91 -6.62 -41.32 -11.19
CA PHE A 91 -5.79 -40.20 -10.80
C PHE A 91 -6.58 -39.00 -10.22
N ARG A 92 -7.77 -38.71 -10.77
CA ARG A 92 -8.69 -37.70 -10.24
C ARG A 92 -9.30 -38.08 -8.89
N GLN A 93 -9.56 -39.37 -8.68
CA GLN A 93 -10.07 -39.86 -7.39
C GLN A 93 -9.00 -39.92 -6.32
N GLN A 94 -7.80 -40.36 -6.67
CA GLN A 94 -6.65 -40.48 -5.78
C GLN A 94 -5.40 -40.04 -6.52
N PRO A 95 -4.93 -38.79 -6.30
CA PRO A 95 -3.69 -38.30 -6.91
C PRO A 95 -2.51 -39.22 -6.59
N CYS A 96 -1.66 -39.43 -7.59
CA CYS A 96 -0.50 -40.30 -7.49
C CYS A 96 0.77 -39.46 -7.45
N ALA A 97 1.82 -39.95 -6.82
CA ALA A 97 3.09 -39.24 -6.77
C ALA A 97 3.83 -39.27 -8.11
N VAL A 98 3.82 -40.46 -8.74
CA VAL A 98 4.47 -40.68 -10.02
C VAL A 98 3.48 -41.38 -10.96
N LEU A 99 3.46 -40.94 -12.21
CA LEU A 99 2.70 -41.50 -13.28
C LEU A 99 3.66 -42.13 -14.30
N LEU A 100 3.72 -43.45 -14.33
CA LEU A 100 4.47 -44.22 -15.34
C LEU A 100 3.60 -44.43 -16.57
N MET A 101 3.97 -43.85 -17.70
CA MET A 101 3.25 -43.97 -18.97
C MET A 101 3.97 -45.01 -19.85
N ASN A 102 3.47 -46.22 -19.95
CA ASN A 102 4.02 -47.22 -20.85
C ASN A 102 3.52 -46.99 -22.28
N LEU A 103 4.41 -46.51 -23.14
CA LEU A 103 4.19 -46.17 -24.53
C LEU A 103 4.76 -47.24 -25.49
N SER A 104 5.23 -48.40 -24.96
CA SER A 104 5.78 -49.49 -25.78
C SER A 104 4.70 -50.10 -26.68
N ALA A 105 5.11 -50.67 -27.83
CA ALA A 105 4.18 -51.22 -28.82
C ALA A 105 3.32 -52.37 -28.28
N ASP A 106 3.88 -53.14 -27.35
CA ASP A 106 3.21 -54.31 -26.75
C ASP A 106 2.27 -53.99 -25.58
N ALA A 107 2.19 -52.70 -25.19
CA ALA A 107 1.35 -52.31 -24.07
C ALA A 107 -0.13 -52.29 -24.48
N PRO A 108 -1.04 -52.91 -23.71
CA PRO A 108 -2.47 -52.84 -23.94
C PRO A 108 -2.92 -51.36 -23.96
N GLY A 109 -3.60 -50.95 -25.03
CA GLY A 109 -4.02 -49.53 -25.17
C GLY A 109 -2.93 -48.56 -25.62
N ALA A 110 -1.73 -49.03 -25.95
CA ALA A 110 -0.58 -48.23 -26.37
C ALA A 110 -0.93 -47.22 -27.48
N GLN A 111 -1.76 -47.57 -28.41
CA GLN A 111 -2.15 -46.68 -29.50
C GLN A 111 -2.85 -45.42 -29.02
N SER A 112 -3.71 -45.50 -28.02
CA SER A 112 -4.38 -44.36 -27.40
C SER A 112 -3.40 -43.47 -26.59
N PHE A 113 -2.44 -44.07 -25.89
CA PHE A 113 -1.41 -43.35 -25.12
C PHE A 113 -0.39 -42.68 -26.04
N ARG A 114 0.03 -43.32 -27.13
CA ARG A 114 1.01 -42.81 -28.09
C ARG A 114 0.48 -41.59 -28.85
N LEU A 115 -0.83 -41.58 -29.19
CA LEU A 115 -1.46 -40.47 -29.91
C LEU A 115 -1.71 -39.24 -29.05
N ASN A 116 -1.80 -39.36 -27.73
CA ASN A 116 -2.16 -38.27 -26.84
C ASN A 116 -1.35 -38.25 -25.53
N GLY A 117 -0.15 -38.81 -25.51
CA GLY A 117 0.66 -38.90 -24.27
C GLY A 117 0.99 -37.54 -23.66
N VAL A 118 1.33 -36.55 -24.49
CA VAL A 118 1.60 -35.15 -24.04
C VAL A 118 0.33 -34.51 -23.47
N GLY A 119 -0.82 -34.69 -24.10
CA GLY A 119 -2.11 -34.19 -23.61
C GLY A 119 -2.47 -34.78 -22.23
N LEU A 120 -2.33 -36.12 -22.09
CA LEU A 120 -2.58 -36.80 -20.82
C LEU A 120 -1.67 -36.33 -19.69
N MET A 121 -0.39 -36.08 -19.99
CA MET A 121 0.55 -35.50 -19.03
C MET A 121 0.14 -34.10 -18.62
N SER A 122 -0.29 -33.27 -19.58
CA SER A 122 -0.80 -31.91 -19.31
C SER A 122 -2.04 -31.97 -18.40
N ASP A 123 -2.97 -32.84 -18.72
CA ASP A 123 -4.19 -33.05 -17.91
C ASP A 123 -3.85 -33.52 -16.48
N ALA A 124 -2.89 -34.45 -16.34
CA ALA A 124 -2.44 -34.89 -15.02
C ALA A 124 -1.82 -33.76 -14.21
N LYS A 125 -0.99 -32.92 -14.83
CA LYS A 125 -0.39 -31.74 -14.17
C LYS A 125 -1.41 -30.65 -13.82
N THR A 126 -2.52 -30.57 -14.53
CA THR A 126 -3.65 -29.70 -14.19
C THR A 126 -4.37 -30.17 -12.91
N VAL A 127 -4.49 -31.49 -12.73
CA VAL A 127 -5.09 -32.10 -11.53
C VAL A 127 -4.13 -32.00 -10.33
N ASP A 128 -2.85 -32.34 -10.56
CA ASP A 128 -1.79 -32.23 -9.54
C ASP A 128 -0.50 -31.70 -10.17
N TYR A 129 -0.20 -30.44 -9.91
CA TYR A 129 0.97 -29.74 -10.48
C TYR A 129 2.31 -30.39 -10.14
N ALA A 130 2.37 -31.14 -9.02
CA ALA A 130 3.58 -31.77 -8.51
C ALA A 130 3.75 -33.23 -9.01
N VAL A 131 2.78 -33.78 -9.74
CA VAL A 131 2.91 -35.15 -10.28
C VAL A 131 4.15 -35.24 -11.19
N GLN A 132 4.92 -36.29 -11.01
CA GLN A 132 6.05 -36.58 -11.89
C GLN A 132 5.65 -37.64 -12.89
N VAL A 133 5.92 -37.39 -14.16
CA VAL A 133 5.58 -38.31 -15.26
C VAL A 133 6.87 -38.92 -15.79
N ILE A 134 6.90 -40.26 -15.86
CA ILE A 134 8.01 -41.00 -16.47
C ILE A 134 7.43 -41.76 -17.69
N ALA A 135 7.99 -41.53 -18.85
CA ALA A 135 7.64 -42.25 -20.06
C ALA A 135 8.46 -43.56 -20.13
N VAL A 136 7.80 -44.68 -20.53
CA VAL A 136 8.50 -45.94 -20.84
C VAL A 136 8.23 -46.24 -22.31
N VAL A 137 9.30 -46.39 -23.10
CA VAL A 137 9.26 -46.57 -24.56
C VAL A 137 10.13 -47.73 -24.99
N ASP A 138 9.84 -48.29 -26.16
CA ASP A 138 10.78 -49.20 -26.81
C ASP A 138 11.97 -48.45 -27.36
N ARG A 139 13.14 -49.08 -27.44
CA ARG A 139 14.37 -48.44 -27.94
C ARG A 139 14.20 -47.87 -29.35
N SER A 140 13.35 -48.49 -30.17
CA SER A 140 12.96 -48.03 -31.50
C SER A 140 12.13 -46.73 -31.45
N GLU A 141 11.52 -46.41 -30.34
CA GLU A 141 10.56 -45.31 -30.13
C GLU A 141 11.16 -44.18 -29.29
N LEU A 142 12.46 -44.11 -29.16
CA LEU A 142 13.17 -43.01 -28.48
C LEU A 142 12.75 -41.58 -28.91
N PRO A 143 12.40 -41.33 -30.21
CA PRO A 143 11.90 -40.00 -30.60
C PRO A 143 10.61 -39.60 -29.83
N LEU A 144 9.70 -40.53 -29.56
CA LEU A 144 8.50 -40.31 -28.73
C LEU A 144 8.87 -40.01 -27.28
N GLY A 145 9.84 -40.73 -26.71
CA GLY A 145 10.36 -40.45 -25.39
C GLY A 145 10.96 -39.05 -25.26
N LEU A 146 11.72 -38.59 -26.27
CA LEU A 146 12.26 -37.24 -26.33
C LEU A 146 11.19 -36.18 -26.44
N GLU A 147 10.08 -36.44 -27.14
CA GLU A 147 8.93 -35.56 -27.20
C GLU A 147 8.28 -35.40 -25.80
N MET A 148 8.09 -36.48 -25.08
CA MET A 148 7.59 -36.45 -23.71
C MET A 148 8.50 -35.67 -22.77
N MET A 149 9.83 -35.84 -22.90
CA MET A 149 10.81 -35.06 -22.13
C MET A 149 10.71 -33.55 -22.41
N ARG A 150 10.60 -33.18 -23.69
CA ARG A 150 10.41 -31.76 -24.10
C ARG A 150 9.11 -31.18 -23.57
N ALA A 151 8.07 -32.00 -23.48
CA ALA A 151 6.79 -31.62 -22.92
C ALA A 151 6.80 -31.59 -21.37
N GLY A 152 7.90 -31.93 -20.72
CA GLY A 152 8.10 -31.85 -19.28
C GLY A 152 7.88 -33.13 -18.49
N ALA A 153 8.05 -34.30 -19.10
CA ALA A 153 8.22 -35.54 -18.38
C ALA A 153 9.49 -35.45 -17.51
N PHE A 154 9.48 -36.11 -16.37
CA PHE A 154 10.63 -36.16 -15.46
C PHE A 154 11.76 -37.00 -16.04
N ASP A 155 11.42 -38.15 -16.66
CA ASP A 155 12.38 -39.06 -17.27
C ASP A 155 11.76 -39.89 -18.38
N CYS A 156 12.63 -40.48 -19.19
CA CYS A 156 12.25 -41.42 -20.24
C CYS A 156 13.08 -42.72 -20.12
N LEU A 157 12.44 -43.80 -19.84
CA LEU A 157 13.03 -45.14 -19.69
C LEU A 157 12.80 -45.96 -20.93
N THR A 158 13.72 -46.89 -21.24
CA THR A 158 13.53 -47.90 -22.27
C THR A 158 13.13 -49.25 -21.67
N THR A 159 12.39 -50.08 -22.43
CA THR A 159 11.88 -51.37 -21.96
C THR A 159 13.00 -52.36 -21.64
N ASP A 160 14.19 -52.19 -22.17
CA ASP A 160 15.43 -52.98 -21.96
C ASP A 160 16.37 -52.39 -20.89
N GLN A 161 15.93 -51.39 -20.17
CA GLN A 161 16.75 -50.70 -19.16
C GLN A 161 17.00 -51.56 -17.91
N ALA A 162 18.17 -51.40 -17.28
CA ALA A 162 18.51 -52.16 -16.10
C ALA A 162 17.54 -51.82 -14.92
N PRO A 163 17.11 -52.85 -14.13
CA PRO A 163 16.20 -52.65 -13.01
C PRO A 163 16.63 -51.56 -12.02
N GLN A 164 17.91 -51.43 -11.76
CA GLN A 164 18.47 -50.39 -10.85
C GLN A 164 18.20 -48.98 -11.38
N GLU A 165 18.31 -48.75 -12.68
CA GLU A 165 18.06 -47.45 -13.34
C GLU A 165 16.59 -47.07 -13.27
N VAL A 166 15.69 -48.03 -13.46
CA VAL A 166 14.25 -47.84 -13.34
C VAL A 166 13.89 -47.39 -11.92
N VAL A 167 14.40 -48.07 -10.89
CA VAL A 167 14.19 -47.71 -9.48
C VAL A 167 14.77 -46.33 -9.19
N SER A 168 16.00 -46.03 -9.67
CA SER A 168 16.67 -44.77 -9.49
C SER A 168 15.83 -43.60 -10.08
N SER A 169 15.29 -43.75 -11.27
CA SER A 169 14.44 -42.75 -11.91
C SER A 169 13.16 -42.49 -11.10
N ILE A 170 12.52 -43.53 -10.64
CA ILE A 170 11.26 -43.42 -9.84
C ILE A 170 11.58 -42.71 -8.49
N MET A 171 12.67 -43.09 -7.82
CA MET A 171 13.10 -42.43 -6.58
C MET A 171 13.44 -40.97 -6.78
N GLY A 172 14.10 -40.61 -7.88
CA GLY A 172 14.35 -39.22 -8.30
C GLY A 172 13.06 -38.44 -8.50
N ALA A 173 12.08 -39.06 -9.17
CA ALA A 173 10.76 -38.46 -9.36
C ALA A 173 10.02 -38.20 -8.04
N LEU A 174 10.04 -39.16 -7.12
CA LEU A 174 9.46 -39.00 -5.78
C LEU A 174 10.15 -37.86 -4.99
N GLN A 175 11.48 -37.80 -5.06
CA GLN A 175 12.25 -36.72 -4.43
C GLN A 175 11.91 -35.38 -5.03
N ARG A 176 11.82 -35.26 -6.36
CA ARG A 176 11.45 -34.02 -7.05
C ARG A 176 10.05 -33.56 -6.65
N ARG A 177 9.08 -34.45 -6.60
CA ARG A 177 7.73 -34.15 -6.11
C ARG A 177 7.75 -33.58 -4.69
N ARG A 178 8.47 -34.25 -3.76
CA ARG A 178 8.59 -33.80 -2.37
C ARG A 178 9.19 -32.39 -2.28
N GLN A 179 10.22 -32.14 -3.08
CA GLN A 179 10.84 -30.81 -3.18
C GLN A 179 9.82 -29.75 -3.63
N MET A 180 9.07 -30.01 -4.73
CA MET A 180 8.07 -29.06 -5.24
C MET A 180 6.96 -28.76 -4.22
N LEU A 181 6.49 -29.77 -3.49
CA LEU A 181 5.48 -29.61 -2.44
C LEU A 181 6.02 -28.77 -1.27
N ASN A 182 7.27 -29.02 -0.84
CA ASN A 182 7.91 -28.24 0.22
C ASN A 182 8.14 -26.78 -0.20
N GLU A 183 8.60 -26.55 -1.44
CA GLU A 183 8.76 -25.20 -1.99
C GLU A 183 7.41 -24.45 -1.99
N ARG A 184 6.32 -25.10 -2.37
CA ARG A 184 4.98 -24.47 -2.35
C ARG A 184 4.57 -24.07 -0.94
N VAL A 185 4.71 -24.96 0.03
CA VAL A 185 4.38 -24.67 1.43
C VAL A 185 5.22 -23.49 1.95
N TYR A 186 6.49 -23.46 1.58
CA TYR A 186 7.39 -22.37 1.97
C TYR A 186 6.96 -21.02 1.36
N TYR A 187 6.59 -20.99 0.06
CA TYR A 187 6.08 -19.78 -0.57
C TYR A 187 4.77 -19.29 0.06
N ASP A 188 3.84 -20.20 0.35
CA ASP A 188 2.57 -19.87 0.99
C ASP A 188 2.78 -19.27 2.40
N LEU A 189 3.77 -19.78 3.15
CA LEU A 189 4.14 -19.24 4.46
C LEU A 189 4.77 -17.85 4.37
N ILE A 190 5.67 -17.63 3.41
CA ILE A 190 6.29 -16.32 3.18
C ILE A 190 5.21 -15.31 2.78
N GLU A 191 4.34 -15.64 1.84
CA GLU A 191 3.29 -14.75 1.37
C GLU A 191 2.38 -14.30 2.52
N ARG A 192 1.95 -15.24 3.37
CA ARG A 192 1.17 -14.93 4.58
C ARG A 192 1.93 -14.04 5.56
N ALA A 193 3.21 -14.33 5.78
CA ALA A 193 4.04 -13.55 6.69
C ALA A 193 4.25 -12.11 6.18
N VAL A 194 4.50 -11.93 4.87
CA VAL A 194 4.63 -10.62 4.22
C VAL A 194 3.32 -9.85 4.32
N TYR A 195 2.19 -10.48 4.00
CA TYR A 195 0.88 -9.85 4.10
C TYR A 195 0.59 -9.37 5.53
N GLN A 196 0.83 -10.22 6.53
CA GLN A 196 0.60 -9.86 7.93
C GLN A 196 1.51 -8.70 8.36
N ARG A 197 2.81 -8.78 8.04
CA ARG A 197 3.75 -7.70 8.36
C ARG A 197 3.41 -6.36 7.71
N THR A 198 2.97 -6.39 6.46
CA THR A 198 2.55 -5.18 5.75
C THR A 198 1.33 -4.56 6.43
N ARG A 199 0.38 -5.37 6.84
CA ARG A 199 -0.81 -4.92 7.57
C ARG A 199 -0.44 -4.30 8.92
N ASP A 200 0.39 -4.98 9.70
CA ASP A 200 0.84 -4.50 11.03
C ASP A 200 1.60 -3.17 10.90
N LEU A 201 2.48 -3.06 9.89
CA LEU A 201 3.22 -1.83 9.61
C LEU A 201 2.29 -0.68 9.28
N ASN A 202 1.31 -0.88 8.41
CA ASN A 202 0.34 0.15 8.05
C ASN A 202 -0.46 0.61 9.28
N THR A 203 -0.89 -0.32 10.14
CA THR A 203 -1.56 0.03 11.39
C THR A 203 -0.68 0.89 12.29
N THR A 204 0.57 0.49 12.50
CA THR A 204 1.52 1.23 13.33
C THR A 204 1.81 2.63 12.76
N VAL A 205 1.93 2.77 11.44
CA VAL A 205 2.12 4.08 10.79
C VAL A 205 0.91 4.98 11.04
N CYS A 206 -0.32 4.48 10.88
CA CYS A 206 -1.53 5.25 11.15
C CYS A 206 -1.62 5.68 12.62
N GLU A 207 -1.31 4.78 13.55
CA GLU A 207 -1.29 5.08 14.99
C GLU A 207 -0.25 6.16 15.34
N LEU A 208 0.92 6.09 14.72
CA LEU A 208 1.99 7.07 14.92
C LEU A 208 1.61 8.45 14.35
N GLU A 209 1.04 8.50 13.15
CA GLU A 209 0.53 9.75 12.56
C GLU A 209 -0.54 10.40 13.44
N GLU A 210 -1.45 9.59 13.99
CA GLU A 210 -2.49 10.09 14.89
C GLU A 210 -1.90 10.62 16.21
N ALA A 211 -0.93 9.92 16.80
CA ALA A 211 -0.25 10.36 18.01
C ALA A 211 0.50 11.69 17.79
N TYR A 212 1.17 11.86 16.66
CA TYR A 212 1.81 13.13 16.28
C TYR A 212 0.79 14.26 16.16
N ARG A 213 -0.31 14.03 15.46
CA ARG A 213 -1.38 15.00 15.28
C ARG A 213 -1.97 15.44 16.61
N GLN A 214 -2.27 14.49 17.51
CA GLN A 214 -2.77 14.78 18.85
C GLN A 214 -1.78 15.59 19.69
N THR A 215 -0.50 15.31 19.58
CA THR A 215 0.56 16.05 20.27
C THR A 215 0.63 17.50 19.78
N LEU A 216 0.57 17.71 18.45
CA LEU A 216 0.55 19.06 17.87
C LEU A 216 -0.67 19.86 18.32
N TRP A 217 -1.85 19.23 18.27
CA TRP A 217 -3.08 19.87 18.72
C TRP A 217 -3.06 20.20 20.22
N ALA A 218 -2.45 19.34 21.04
CA ALA A 218 -2.25 19.64 22.45
C ALA A 218 -1.35 20.83 22.68
N LEU A 219 -0.27 20.98 21.88
CA LEU A 219 0.65 22.12 21.96
C LEU A 219 -0.02 23.41 21.48
N GLY A 220 -0.69 23.39 20.33
CA GLY A 220 -1.43 24.55 19.81
C GLY A 220 -2.53 25.01 20.76
N SER A 221 -3.34 24.10 21.29
CA SER A 221 -4.37 24.46 22.29
C SER A 221 -3.80 25.00 23.60
N ALA A 222 -2.60 24.56 24.02
CA ALA A 222 -1.93 25.11 25.19
C ALA A 222 -1.48 26.54 24.94
N LEU A 223 -1.07 26.88 23.72
CA LEU A 223 -0.74 28.23 23.34
C LEU A 223 -1.99 29.13 23.27
N GLU A 224 -3.06 28.66 22.59
CA GLU A 224 -4.33 29.40 22.54
C GLU A 224 -4.89 29.74 23.93
N SER A 225 -4.66 28.86 24.93
CA SER A 225 -5.07 29.15 26.32
C SER A 225 -4.33 30.32 26.96
N ARG A 226 -3.18 30.74 26.38
CA ARG A 226 -2.42 31.92 26.76
C ARG A 226 -2.71 33.14 25.89
N ASP A 227 -3.40 32.99 24.77
CA ASP A 227 -3.74 34.09 23.87
C ASP A 227 -5.14 34.64 24.18
N VAL A 228 -5.38 35.89 23.82
CA VAL A 228 -6.69 36.53 23.92
C VAL A 228 -7.66 35.98 22.86
N GLU A 229 -7.18 35.21 21.92
CA GLU A 229 -7.98 34.57 20.88
C GLU A 229 -8.85 33.44 21.45
N THR A 230 -10.03 33.29 20.90
CA THR A 230 -11.02 32.32 21.40
C THR A 230 -10.56 30.88 21.17
N ASN A 231 -10.76 30.01 22.19
CA ASN A 231 -10.59 28.58 22.06
C ASN A 231 -11.22 28.08 20.74
N ALA A 232 -10.46 27.36 19.91
CA ALA A 232 -10.81 26.84 18.61
C ALA A 232 -10.53 27.75 17.38
N HIS A 233 -9.92 28.93 17.52
CA HIS A 233 -9.51 29.75 16.38
C HIS A 233 -8.62 28.97 15.41
N SER A 234 -7.52 28.39 15.87
CA SER A 234 -6.60 27.61 15.01
C SER A 234 -7.30 26.45 14.32
N PHE A 235 -8.28 25.78 14.96
CA PHE A 235 -9.06 24.73 14.33
C PHE A 235 -9.99 25.25 13.24
N ARG A 236 -10.62 26.42 13.44
CA ARG A 236 -11.50 27.01 12.42
C ARG A 236 -10.71 27.46 11.22
N VAL A 237 -9.62 28.21 11.44
CA VAL A 237 -8.73 28.68 10.35
C VAL A 237 -8.14 27.49 9.59
N MET A 238 -7.74 26.43 10.28
CA MET A 238 -7.28 25.18 9.67
C MET A 238 -8.35 24.56 8.76
N LYS A 239 -9.58 24.41 9.24
CA LYS A 239 -10.69 23.84 8.46
C LYS A 239 -11.05 24.70 7.23
N TYR A 240 -11.07 26.02 7.39
CA TYR A 240 -11.31 26.94 6.28
C TYR A 240 -10.20 26.85 5.22
N SER A 241 -8.94 26.82 5.68
CA SER A 241 -7.78 26.70 4.78
C SER A 241 -7.74 25.35 4.08
N GLN A 242 -8.08 24.25 4.76
CA GLN A 242 -8.21 22.93 4.14
C GLN A 242 -9.26 22.93 3.04
N ALA A 243 -10.46 23.48 3.30
CA ALA A 243 -11.53 23.53 2.31
C ALA A 243 -11.13 24.31 1.05
N LEU A 244 -10.50 25.48 1.23
CA LEU A 244 -9.95 26.25 0.12
C LEU A 244 -8.86 25.51 -0.64
N ALA A 245 -7.93 24.87 0.06
CA ALA A 245 -6.85 24.11 -0.55
C ALA A 245 -7.38 22.94 -1.39
N VAL A 246 -8.33 22.17 -0.86
CA VAL A 246 -8.97 21.06 -1.59
C VAL A 246 -9.70 21.57 -2.82
N ALA A 247 -10.44 22.67 -2.72
CA ALA A 247 -11.13 23.30 -3.85
C ALA A 247 -10.15 23.85 -4.91
N MET A 248 -8.91 24.14 -4.53
CA MET A 248 -7.81 24.47 -5.45
C MET A 248 -7.09 23.25 -6.02
N GLY A 249 -7.52 22.04 -5.68
CA GLY A 249 -6.93 20.78 -6.17
C GLY A 249 -5.68 20.34 -5.40
N ILE A 250 -5.46 20.85 -4.18
CA ILE A 250 -4.34 20.44 -3.33
C ILE A 250 -4.77 19.22 -2.51
N ASP A 251 -3.95 18.18 -2.51
CA ASP A 251 -4.18 16.93 -1.80
C ASP A 251 -2.92 16.36 -1.14
N GLY A 252 -3.03 15.18 -0.58
CA GLY A 252 -1.92 14.37 -0.08
C GLY A 252 -1.04 15.11 0.94
N LYS A 253 0.29 15.07 0.71
CA LYS A 253 1.28 15.68 1.61
C LYS A 253 1.12 17.20 1.68
N ALA A 254 0.89 17.87 0.56
CA ALA A 254 0.78 19.33 0.51
C ALA A 254 -0.42 19.84 1.35
N LEU A 255 -1.53 19.10 1.35
CA LEU A 255 -2.68 19.42 2.20
C LEU A 255 -2.36 19.26 3.70
N LYS A 256 -1.65 18.19 4.09
CA LYS A 256 -1.17 17.99 5.47
C LYS A 256 -0.20 19.09 5.90
N ASP A 257 0.70 19.51 5.01
CA ASP A 257 1.65 20.62 5.28
C ASP A 257 0.90 21.94 5.54
N ILE A 258 -0.18 22.21 4.80
CA ILE A 258 -1.06 23.37 5.04
C ILE A 258 -1.77 23.20 6.39
N GLU A 259 -2.34 22.05 6.69
CA GLU A 259 -3.02 21.76 7.95
C GLU A 259 -2.12 22.10 9.15
N TYR A 260 -0.91 21.52 9.17
CA TYR A 260 0.02 21.73 10.29
C TYR A 260 0.55 23.16 10.36
N GLY A 261 0.91 23.75 9.21
CA GLY A 261 1.42 25.11 9.17
C GLY A 261 0.40 26.14 9.62
N VAL A 262 -0.85 25.99 9.19
CA VAL A 262 -1.98 26.85 9.60
C VAL A 262 -2.28 26.68 11.08
N PHE A 263 -2.37 25.43 11.56
CA PHE A 263 -2.68 25.15 12.96
C PHE A 263 -1.63 25.72 13.93
N LEU A 264 -0.35 25.73 13.52
CA LEU A 264 0.79 26.17 14.33
C LEU A 264 1.28 27.58 13.98
N HIS A 265 0.53 28.34 13.17
CA HIS A 265 0.99 29.64 12.66
C HIS A 265 1.52 30.57 13.76
N ASP A 266 0.85 30.59 14.88
CA ASP A 266 1.10 31.46 16.01
C ASP A 266 2.01 30.87 17.12
N ILE A 267 2.59 29.67 16.92
CA ILE A 267 3.40 29.00 17.94
C ILE A 267 4.54 29.86 18.49
N GLY A 268 5.05 30.78 17.71
CA GLY A 268 6.11 31.71 18.11
C GLY A 268 5.70 32.73 19.16
N LYS A 269 4.41 32.95 19.40
CA LYS A 269 3.88 33.80 20.47
C LYS A 269 4.28 33.30 21.87
N ILE A 270 4.67 32.01 22.00
CA ILE A 270 5.20 31.47 23.26
C ILE A 270 6.43 32.24 23.76
N GLY A 271 7.20 32.89 22.86
CA GLY A 271 8.35 33.69 23.18
C GLY A 271 8.04 35.18 23.42
N VAL A 272 6.77 35.60 23.35
CA VAL A 272 6.35 36.96 23.60
C VAL A 272 6.04 37.14 25.09
N ALA A 273 6.57 38.21 25.70
CA ALA A 273 6.35 38.51 27.12
C ALA A 273 4.87 38.81 27.38
N ASP A 274 4.33 38.34 28.51
CA ASP A 274 2.93 38.53 28.92
C ASP A 274 2.53 40.03 28.96
N ALA A 275 3.44 40.91 29.34
CA ALA A 275 3.21 42.35 29.35
C ALA A 275 2.89 42.94 27.97
N ILE A 276 3.35 42.27 26.88
CA ILE A 276 3.07 42.69 25.51
C ILE A 276 1.84 41.93 25.01
N LEU A 277 1.80 40.61 25.23
CA LEU A 277 0.75 39.75 24.72
C LEU A 277 -0.64 40.11 25.29
N PHE A 278 -0.73 40.41 26.59
CA PHE A 278 -1.97 40.77 27.29
C PHE A 278 -2.14 42.27 27.52
N LYS A 279 -1.39 43.11 26.81
CA LYS A 279 -1.47 44.56 27.03
C LYS A 279 -2.88 45.09 26.76
N PRO A 280 -3.54 45.72 27.74
CA PRO A 280 -4.82 46.36 27.52
C PRO A 280 -4.63 47.66 26.72
N GLY A 281 -4.77 47.58 25.41
CA GLY A 281 -4.65 48.73 24.52
C GLY A 281 -3.71 48.49 23.34
N LYS A 282 -3.38 49.58 22.62
CA LYS A 282 -2.52 49.49 21.43
C LYS A 282 -1.06 49.28 21.84
N LEU A 283 -0.36 48.42 21.10
CA LEU A 283 1.10 48.27 21.23
C LEU A 283 1.81 49.52 20.68
N ASN A 284 2.87 49.93 21.34
CA ASN A 284 3.78 50.97 20.81
C ASN A 284 4.72 50.37 19.75
N GLU A 285 5.58 51.16 19.12
CA GLU A 285 6.45 50.68 18.03
C GLU A 285 7.44 49.62 18.49
N GLU A 286 8.00 49.75 19.70
CA GLU A 286 8.97 48.79 20.27
C GLU A 286 8.26 47.44 20.59
N GLU A 287 7.08 47.48 21.15
CA GLU A 287 6.26 46.29 21.42
C GLU A 287 5.81 45.62 20.12
N TRP A 288 5.44 46.39 19.10
CA TRP A 288 5.13 45.89 17.78
C TRP A 288 6.34 45.21 17.13
N ALA A 289 7.55 45.75 17.29
CA ALA A 289 8.77 45.13 16.80
C ALA A 289 8.94 43.71 17.39
N VAL A 290 8.73 43.55 18.71
CA VAL A 290 8.76 42.24 19.39
C VAL A 290 7.66 41.33 18.91
N MET A 291 6.42 41.82 18.77
CA MET A 291 5.30 41.03 18.30
C MET A 291 5.54 40.51 16.88
N ARG A 292 6.09 41.30 15.98
CA ARG A 292 6.39 40.91 14.59
C ARG A 292 7.48 39.85 14.46
N GLU A 293 8.17 39.49 15.53
CA GLU A 293 9.16 38.40 15.52
C GLU A 293 8.54 37.02 15.67
N HIS A 294 7.25 36.89 16.09
CA HIS A 294 6.68 35.58 16.35
C HIS A 294 6.68 34.64 15.12
N PRO A 295 6.52 35.06 13.85
CA PRO A 295 6.62 34.14 12.72
C PRO A 295 8.03 33.54 12.61
N ALA A 296 9.07 34.34 12.78
CA ALA A 296 10.46 33.90 12.77
C ALA A 296 10.78 32.96 13.93
N ARG A 297 10.30 33.28 15.13
CA ARG A 297 10.43 32.43 16.33
C ARG A 297 9.69 31.13 16.15
N GLY A 298 8.47 31.16 15.60
CA GLY A 298 7.68 29.95 15.30
C GLY A 298 8.41 29.02 14.33
N ARG A 299 8.92 29.57 13.21
CA ARG A 299 9.75 28.80 12.28
C ARG A 299 10.97 28.19 12.97
N TYR A 300 11.66 28.93 13.82
CA TYR A 300 12.81 28.45 14.57
C TYR A 300 12.45 27.32 15.54
N LEU A 301 11.36 27.45 16.30
CA LEU A 301 10.91 26.44 17.26
C LEU A 301 10.53 25.11 16.59
N LEU A 302 9.93 25.18 15.41
CA LEU A 302 9.50 24.00 14.66
C LEU A 302 10.58 23.44 13.73
N SER A 303 11.69 24.17 13.54
CA SER A 303 12.80 23.71 12.69
C SER A 303 13.42 22.43 13.26
N GLY A 304 13.75 21.49 12.38
CA GLY A 304 14.27 20.16 12.76
C GLY A 304 13.20 19.08 12.98
N ILE A 305 11.91 19.45 13.00
CA ILE A 305 10.81 18.48 13.01
C ILE A 305 10.45 18.12 11.56
N LYS A 306 11.03 17.06 11.04
CA LYS A 306 10.97 16.67 9.62
C LYS A 306 9.57 16.67 8.99
N PHE A 307 8.57 16.19 9.71
CA PHE A 307 7.22 16.11 9.16
C PHE A 307 6.48 17.45 9.11
N LEU A 308 7.04 18.51 9.73
CA LEU A 308 6.51 19.88 9.69
C LEU A 308 7.24 20.78 8.66
N GLU A 309 8.31 20.31 8.02
CA GLU A 309 9.11 21.11 7.11
C GLU A 309 8.29 21.85 6.04
N GLY A 310 7.28 21.16 5.45
CA GLY A 310 6.41 21.77 4.44
C GLY A 310 5.46 22.84 4.97
N GLY A 311 5.16 22.83 6.27
CA GLY A 311 4.33 23.83 6.95
C GLY A 311 5.09 25.06 7.45
N LEU A 312 6.42 24.98 7.55
CA LEU A 312 7.25 26.06 8.14
C LEU A 312 7.15 27.37 7.38
N ASP A 313 7.01 27.31 6.07
CA ASP A 313 6.89 28.49 5.23
C ASP A 313 5.56 29.23 5.47
N ILE A 314 4.50 28.50 5.86
CA ILE A 314 3.23 29.08 6.26
C ILE A 314 3.39 29.79 7.60
N VAL A 315 3.98 29.13 8.60
CA VAL A 315 4.28 29.73 9.92
C VAL A 315 5.12 30.99 9.80
N TYR A 316 6.06 31.01 8.85
CA TYR A 316 6.92 32.16 8.67
C TYR A 316 6.26 33.31 7.91
N SER A 317 5.34 33.00 6.97
CA SER A 317 4.82 34.00 6.00
C SER A 317 3.32 34.30 6.18
N HIS A 318 2.69 33.86 7.28
CA HIS A 318 1.24 33.99 7.46
C HIS A 318 0.77 35.45 7.60
N HIS A 319 1.67 36.39 7.88
CA HIS A 319 1.41 37.83 7.92
C HIS A 319 1.86 38.57 6.66
N GLU A 320 2.31 37.83 5.63
CA GLU A 320 2.59 38.46 4.34
C GLU A 320 1.28 38.86 3.64
N ARG A 321 1.36 39.91 2.83
CA ARG A 321 0.23 40.46 2.10
C ARG A 321 0.54 40.44 0.61
N TRP A 322 -0.48 40.21 -0.20
CA TRP A 322 -0.31 40.18 -1.65
C TRP A 322 0.37 41.45 -2.23
N ASP A 323 0.12 42.63 -1.64
CA ASP A 323 0.69 43.93 -2.03
C ASP A 323 2.14 44.15 -1.52
N GLY A 324 2.73 43.20 -0.82
CA GLY A 324 4.11 43.30 -0.27
C GLY A 324 4.22 44.16 0.98
N LYS A 325 3.12 44.61 1.58
CA LYS A 325 3.11 45.41 2.81
C LYS A 325 3.05 44.57 4.08
N GLY A 326 3.20 43.28 3.94
CA GLY A 326 3.23 42.29 5.03
C GLY A 326 4.59 42.23 5.72
N TYR A 327 4.73 41.26 6.61
CA TYR A 327 5.97 40.93 7.32
C TYR A 327 6.08 39.42 7.51
N PRO A 328 7.25 38.84 7.81
CA PRO A 328 8.54 39.49 8.14
C PRO A 328 9.43 39.82 6.93
N GLN A 329 9.15 39.26 5.75
CA GLN A 329 10.04 39.37 4.59
C GLN A 329 9.59 40.45 3.59
N GLY A 330 8.32 40.88 3.64
CA GLY A 330 7.74 41.80 2.67
C GLY A 330 7.56 41.15 1.30
N LEU A 331 7.25 39.84 1.27
CA LEU A 331 6.98 39.11 0.05
C LEU A 331 5.71 39.64 -0.61
N SER A 332 5.67 39.61 -1.96
CA SER A 332 4.50 40.06 -2.72
C SER A 332 4.08 39.02 -3.76
N GLY A 333 2.78 39.00 -4.09
CA GLY A 333 2.24 38.16 -5.14
C GLY A 333 2.54 36.67 -4.93
N GLU A 334 2.96 35.99 -6.00
CA GLU A 334 3.30 34.58 -5.98
C GLU A 334 4.60 34.24 -5.23
N GLY A 335 5.38 35.23 -4.83
CA GLY A 335 6.52 35.02 -3.92
C GLY A 335 6.09 34.58 -2.53
N ILE A 336 4.84 34.81 -2.14
CA ILE A 336 4.25 34.31 -0.89
C ILE A 336 3.91 32.82 -1.07
N PRO A 337 4.31 31.92 -0.17
CA PRO A 337 3.93 30.51 -0.22
C PRO A 337 2.41 30.33 -0.33
N LEU A 338 1.95 29.42 -1.20
CA LEU A 338 0.51 29.25 -1.48
C LEU A 338 -0.30 28.97 -0.21
N GLY A 339 0.21 28.14 0.71
CA GLY A 339 -0.45 27.87 1.98
C GLY A 339 -0.65 29.14 2.84
N ALA A 340 0.31 30.09 2.83
CA ALA A 340 0.18 31.37 3.53
C ALA A 340 -0.86 32.28 2.85
N ARG A 341 -0.95 32.26 1.52
CA ARG A 341 -1.99 32.97 0.77
C ARG A 341 -3.39 32.44 1.06
N ILE A 342 -3.54 31.12 1.19
CA ILE A 342 -4.79 30.44 1.58
C ILE A 342 -5.12 30.78 3.03
N PHE A 343 -4.14 30.68 3.94
CA PHE A 343 -4.28 31.05 5.34
C PHE A 343 -4.86 32.44 5.52
N ALA A 344 -4.30 33.45 4.83
CA ALA A 344 -4.72 34.85 4.96
C ALA A 344 -6.22 35.08 4.74
N VAL A 345 -6.84 34.34 3.81
CA VAL A 345 -8.28 34.39 3.56
C VAL A 345 -9.06 33.70 4.70
N GLY A 346 -8.64 32.49 5.11
CA GLY A 346 -9.27 31.75 6.19
C GLY A 346 -9.19 32.44 7.55
N ASP A 347 -8.04 33.01 7.87
CA ASP A 347 -7.81 33.79 9.10
C ASP A 347 -8.67 35.07 9.13
N THR A 348 -8.72 35.81 8.02
CA THR A 348 -9.56 36.99 7.95
C THR A 348 -11.04 36.67 8.09
N LEU A 349 -11.49 35.58 7.48
CA LEU A 349 -12.87 35.10 7.63
C LEU A 349 -13.18 34.81 9.11
N ASP A 350 -12.32 34.04 9.79
CA ASP A 350 -12.49 33.73 11.21
C ASP A 350 -12.43 34.99 12.06
N ALA A 351 -11.43 35.83 11.83
CA ALA A 351 -11.27 37.08 12.55
C ALA A 351 -12.50 37.98 12.48
N MET A 352 -13.18 38.04 11.31
CA MET A 352 -14.36 38.89 11.12
C MET A 352 -15.65 38.27 11.67
N THR A 353 -15.80 36.95 11.56
CA THR A 353 -17.03 36.24 11.92
C THR A 353 -17.03 35.63 13.31
N SER A 354 -15.98 35.88 14.13
CA SER A 354 -15.88 35.46 15.52
C SER A 354 -15.94 36.65 16.49
N ASP A 355 -16.52 36.42 17.69
CA ASP A 355 -16.51 37.40 18.77
C ASP A 355 -15.06 37.61 19.25
N ARG A 356 -14.63 38.86 19.37
CA ARG A 356 -13.35 39.25 19.96
C ARG A 356 -13.60 40.16 21.17
N PRO A 357 -12.68 40.27 22.13
CA PRO A 357 -12.90 41.06 23.34
C PRO A 357 -13.39 42.50 23.10
N TYR A 358 -13.04 43.06 21.94
CA TYR A 358 -13.32 44.44 21.59
C TYR A 358 -14.36 44.62 20.47
N ARG A 359 -14.86 43.50 19.87
CA ARG A 359 -15.77 43.55 18.71
C ARG A 359 -16.61 42.28 18.62
N LYS A 360 -17.92 42.46 18.41
CA LYS A 360 -18.82 41.36 18.07
C LYS A 360 -18.54 40.81 16.68
N ALA A 361 -18.89 39.53 16.47
CA ALA A 361 -18.86 38.89 15.18
C ALA A 361 -19.67 39.69 14.16
N LEU A 362 -19.13 39.83 12.96
CA LEU A 362 -19.84 40.40 11.83
C LEU A 362 -20.59 39.28 11.07
N PRO A 363 -21.66 39.63 10.35
CA PRO A 363 -22.31 38.73 9.43
C PRO A 363 -21.33 38.21 8.36
N TYR A 364 -21.55 36.99 7.89
CA TYR A 364 -20.73 36.39 6.84
C TYR A 364 -20.63 37.28 5.58
N GLU A 365 -21.75 37.88 5.16
CA GLU A 365 -21.80 38.75 3.96
C GLU A 365 -20.88 39.97 4.07
N ASP A 366 -20.72 40.52 5.27
CA ASP A 366 -19.80 41.64 5.50
C ASP A 366 -18.33 41.16 5.38
N ALA A 367 -18.01 40.01 5.98
CA ALA A 367 -16.69 39.40 5.85
C ALA A 367 -16.39 39.02 4.39
N ARG A 368 -17.35 38.44 3.69
CA ARG A 368 -17.25 38.09 2.28
C ARG A 368 -16.99 39.33 1.41
N SER A 369 -17.72 40.39 1.63
CA SER A 369 -17.57 41.65 0.91
C SER A 369 -16.19 42.25 1.11
N GLU A 370 -15.68 42.25 2.35
CA GLU A 370 -14.33 42.76 2.69
C GLU A 370 -13.24 41.93 1.99
N ILE A 371 -13.32 40.60 2.03
CA ILE A 371 -12.36 39.71 1.37
C ILE A 371 -12.35 39.94 -0.16
N LEU A 372 -13.53 40.07 -0.77
CA LEU A 372 -13.66 40.32 -2.20
C LEU A 372 -13.09 41.69 -2.60
N MET A 373 -13.37 42.75 -1.84
CA MET A 373 -12.83 44.10 -2.09
C MET A 373 -11.31 44.19 -1.98
N ASN A 374 -10.71 43.36 -1.12
CA ASN A 374 -9.26 43.33 -0.93
C ASN A 374 -8.53 42.29 -1.82
N SER A 375 -9.23 41.72 -2.81
CA SER A 375 -8.65 40.83 -3.83
C SER A 375 -7.58 41.56 -4.65
N GLY A 376 -6.38 41.02 -4.76
CA GLY A 376 -5.23 41.64 -5.44
C GLY A 376 -4.53 42.74 -4.63
N ILE A 377 -5.00 43.03 -3.41
CA ILE A 377 -4.38 43.99 -2.47
C ILE A 377 -3.84 43.23 -1.26
N GLN A 378 -4.71 42.70 -0.42
CA GLN A 378 -4.33 41.88 0.73
C GLN A 378 -4.26 40.40 0.37
N PHE A 379 -5.17 39.92 -0.46
CA PHE A 379 -5.39 38.53 -0.77
C PHE A 379 -5.05 38.17 -2.22
N ASP A 380 -4.60 36.94 -2.41
CA ASP A 380 -4.39 36.35 -3.72
C ASP A 380 -5.72 36.25 -4.49
N THR A 381 -5.75 36.77 -5.71
CA THR A 381 -6.93 36.73 -6.58
C THR A 381 -7.41 35.31 -6.92
N ALA A 382 -6.47 34.33 -7.02
CA ALA A 382 -6.81 32.95 -7.29
C ALA A 382 -7.49 32.29 -6.08
N VAL A 383 -7.02 32.55 -4.86
CA VAL A 383 -7.64 32.07 -3.62
C VAL A 383 -9.02 32.70 -3.43
N VAL A 384 -9.12 34.03 -3.63
CA VAL A 384 -10.39 34.76 -3.49
C VAL A 384 -11.43 34.29 -4.54
N LYS A 385 -10.98 33.92 -5.73
CA LYS A 385 -11.88 33.33 -6.75
C LYS A 385 -12.52 32.04 -6.26
N VAL A 386 -11.72 31.15 -5.65
CA VAL A 386 -12.24 29.89 -5.06
C VAL A 386 -13.12 30.17 -3.85
N PHE A 387 -12.69 31.08 -2.95
CA PHE A 387 -13.46 31.49 -1.78
C PHE A 387 -14.87 32.00 -2.14
N ARG A 388 -15.01 32.75 -3.23
CA ARG A 388 -16.30 33.29 -3.71
C ARG A 388 -17.33 32.21 -4.00
N ASP A 389 -16.90 31.03 -4.40
CA ASP A 389 -17.78 29.93 -4.81
C ASP A 389 -18.34 29.13 -3.61
N PHE A 390 -17.86 29.38 -2.38
CA PHE A 390 -18.41 28.83 -1.15
C PHE A 390 -19.63 29.63 -0.67
N LEU A 391 -20.59 28.91 -0.08
CA LEU A 391 -21.79 29.48 0.50
C LEU A 391 -21.63 29.67 2.03
N ASP A 392 -22.46 30.52 2.61
CA ASP A 392 -22.50 30.71 4.09
C ASP A 392 -22.75 29.39 4.85
N ALA A 393 -23.60 28.55 4.33
CA ALA A 393 -23.87 27.22 4.91
C ALA A 393 -22.63 26.32 4.94
N ASP A 394 -21.72 26.43 3.96
CA ASP A 394 -20.47 25.65 3.94
C ASP A 394 -19.54 26.11 5.05
N TRP A 395 -19.39 27.41 5.25
CA TRP A 395 -18.55 27.98 6.31
C TRP A 395 -19.11 27.67 7.71
N ASN A 396 -20.41 27.74 7.91
CA ASN A 396 -21.06 27.37 9.17
C ASN A 396 -20.83 25.91 9.51
N ARG A 397 -20.96 25.00 8.56
CA ARG A 397 -20.64 23.57 8.75
C ARG A 397 -19.19 23.36 9.16
N LEU A 398 -18.25 23.98 8.44
CA LEU A 398 -16.82 23.87 8.75
C LEU A 398 -16.48 24.44 10.14
N ARG A 399 -17.17 25.50 10.56
CA ARG A 399 -17.08 26.05 11.90
C ARG A 399 -17.54 25.06 12.97
N GLU A 400 -18.70 24.45 12.78
CA GLU A 400 -19.25 23.45 13.71
C GLU A 400 -18.30 22.25 13.84
N GLU A 401 -17.79 21.74 12.71
CA GLU A 401 -16.80 20.66 12.68
C GLU A 401 -15.52 21.02 13.45
N ALA A 402 -15.03 22.24 13.30
CA ALA A 402 -13.82 22.72 13.97
C ALA A 402 -14.04 22.83 15.50
N GLU A 403 -15.17 23.39 15.93
CA GLU A 403 -15.54 23.53 17.33
C GLU A 403 -15.77 22.18 18.01
N GLU A 404 -16.37 21.22 17.29
CA GLU A 404 -16.53 19.85 17.80
C GLU A 404 -15.18 19.17 17.99
N LEU A 405 -14.26 19.33 17.02
CA LEU A 405 -12.90 18.82 17.09
C LEU A 405 -12.16 19.41 18.31
N ALA A 406 -12.21 20.73 18.50
CA ALA A 406 -11.61 21.40 19.65
C ALA A 406 -12.17 20.88 20.98
N ARG A 407 -13.49 20.73 21.08
CA ARG A 407 -14.15 20.18 22.29
C ARG A 407 -13.73 18.75 22.58
N SER A 408 -13.61 17.90 21.56
CA SER A 408 -13.21 16.51 21.71
C SER A 408 -11.80 16.35 22.30
N ILE A 409 -10.89 17.28 21.98
CA ILE A 409 -9.52 17.27 22.51
C ILE A 409 -9.50 17.71 23.98
N VAL A 410 -10.29 18.70 24.35
CA VAL A 410 -10.40 19.17 25.74
C VAL A 410 -11.01 18.07 26.62
N HIS A 411 -12.05 17.37 26.17
CA HIS A 411 -12.68 16.29 26.93
C HIS A 411 -11.74 15.11 27.17
N ARG A 412 -10.99 14.67 26.16
CA ARG A 412 -9.98 13.60 26.33
C ARG A 412 -8.92 13.96 27.38
N LYS A 413 -8.52 15.23 27.47
CA LYS A 413 -7.59 15.70 28.53
C LYS A 413 -8.21 15.60 29.92
N GLN A 414 -9.48 15.90 30.08
CA GLN A 414 -10.18 15.82 31.39
C GLN A 414 -10.37 14.38 31.86
N ASP A 415 -10.67 13.47 30.93
CA ASP A 415 -10.83 12.05 31.27
C ASP A 415 -9.48 11.39 31.61
N SER A 416 -8.39 11.76 30.94
CA SER A 416 -7.04 11.28 31.28
C SER A 416 -6.49 11.82 32.61
N LEU A 417 -7.03 12.93 33.11
CA LEU A 417 -6.68 13.47 34.46
C LEU A 417 -7.51 12.86 35.57
N ARG A 418 -8.62 12.15 35.27
CA ARG A 418 -9.49 11.47 36.23
C ARG A 418 -9.20 9.98 36.36
N ALA A 419 -8.43 9.39 35.40
CA ALA A 419 -7.98 8.01 35.43
C ALA A 419 -6.59 7.86 36.06
#